data_262710de289ffed3c604f4d76c9a6e2d
#
_entry.id   262710de289ffed3c604f4d76c9a6e2d
#
_cell.length_a   1.000
_cell.length_b   1.000
_cell.length_c   1.000
_cell.angle_alpha   90.00
_cell.angle_beta   90.00
_cell.angle_gamma   90.00
#
_symmetry.space_group_name_H-M   'P 1'
#
loop_
_entity.id
_entity.type
_entity.pdbx_description
1 polymer ?
#
loop_
_entity_poly.entity_id
_entity_poly.type
_entity_poly.pdbx_seq_one_letter_code
_entity_poly.pdbx_strand_id
1 'polypeptide(L)'
;IDGATSPSEVTRISNQLVITSGSMKATIGSLDKMGKTAALDENGNVVLRPGDRIRLRVSGLLPNSVIDAWIFSQPNHLGTTKVDADGAVVTNFIIPKKISNGSHRIALTAKLVDKKEATFTIGIRVSDFKKALKVPVWLIALPLVLAIGFALFLPPAIRRRKSAI
;
A
#
# COMPACT_ATOMS: atom_id res chain seq x y z
N ILE A 1 29.93 -9.07 -2.54
CA ILE A 1 28.59 -9.34 -3.07
C ILE A 1 28.77 -9.49 -4.55
N ASP A 2 28.52 -10.67 -5.07
CA ASP A 2 28.85 -11.06 -6.46
C ASP A 2 27.98 -10.42 -7.54
N GLY A 3 27.21 -9.39 -7.25
CA GLY A 3 26.52 -8.53 -8.23
C GLY A 3 25.80 -9.21 -9.41
N ALA A 4 25.75 -10.54 -9.43
CA ALA A 4 25.09 -11.28 -10.49
C ALA A 4 23.58 -11.12 -10.37
N THR A 5 22.97 -10.51 -11.36
CA THR A 5 21.50 -10.45 -11.46
C THR A 5 20.96 -11.82 -11.85
N SER A 6 20.19 -12.44 -10.97
CA SER A 6 19.44 -13.65 -11.31
C SER A 6 18.12 -13.26 -12.00
N PRO A 7 17.73 -13.93 -13.08
CA PRO A 7 16.45 -13.68 -13.71
C PRO A 7 15.34 -13.94 -12.71
N SER A 8 14.42 -12.98 -12.58
CA SER A 8 13.28 -13.07 -11.70
C SER A 8 11.99 -12.84 -12.49
N GLU A 9 11.01 -13.68 -12.25
CA GLU A 9 9.66 -13.54 -12.77
C GLU A 9 8.78 -12.88 -11.71
N VAL A 10 8.01 -11.86 -12.10
CA VAL A 10 7.06 -11.18 -11.21
C VAL A 10 5.66 -11.37 -11.75
N THR A 11 4.82 -12.06 -10.99
CA THR A 11 3.40 -12.24 -11.28
C THR A 11 2.53 -11.57 -10.24
N ARG A 12 1.28 -11.26 -10.60
CA ARG A 12 0.28 -10.64 -9.71
C ARG A 12 -0.87 -11.61 -9.52
N ILE A 13 -1.05 -12.07 -8.29
CA ILE A 13 -2.10 -13.05 -7.95
C ILE A 13 -2.83 -12.58 -6.71
N SER A 14 -4.16 -12.48 -6.78
CA SER A 14 -5.02 -12.19 -5.62
C SER A 14 -4.55 -10.99 -4.78
N ASN A 15 -4.25 -9.86 -5.43
CA ASN A 15 -3.76 -8.63 -4.79
C ASN A 15 -2.38 -8.77 -4.11
N GLN A 16 -1.58 -9.70 -4.57
CA GLN A 16 -0.22 -9.91 -4.08
C GLN A 16 0.76 -9.95 -5.24
N LEU A 17 1.99 -9.52 -5.00
CA LEU A 17 3.12 -9.74 -5.89
C LEU A 17 3.75 -11.08 -5.54
N VAL A 18 3.94 -11.92 -6.55
CA VAL A 18 4.67 -13.18 -6.44
C VAL A 18 5.94 -13.04 -7.27
N ILE A 19 7.08 -13.21 -6.62
CA ILE A 19 8.40 -13.12 -7.25
C ILE A 19 9.03 -14.50 -7.16
N THR A 20 9.47 -15.03 -8.29
CA THR A 20 10.16 -16.30 -8.38
C THR A 20 11.56 -16.05 -8.95
N SER A 21 12.58 -16.56 -8.29
CA SER A 21 13.98 -16.49 -8.74
C SER A 21 14.70 -17.77 -8.31
N GLY A 22 15.03 -18.63 -9.26
CA GLY A 22 15.60 -19.94 -8.97
C GLY A 22 14.67 -20.77 -8.07
N SER A 23 15.19 -21.25 -6.95
CA SER A 23 14.44 -22.02 -5.96
C SER A 23 13.58 -21.12 -5.02
N MET A 24 13.84 -19.82 -4.99
CA MET A 24 13.14 -18.91 -4.11
C MET A 24 11.81 -18.46 -4.70
N LYS A 25 10.79 -18.44 -3.83
CA LYS A 25 9.49 -17.83 -4.13
C LYS A 25 9.10 -16.88 -3.00
N ALA A 26 8.90 -15.60 -3.33
CA ALA A 26 8.44 -14.59 -2.39
C ALA A 26 7.05 -14.12 -2.78
N THR A 27 6.14 -14.03 -1.81
CA THR A 27 4.79 -13.45 -1.97
C THR A 27 4.64 -12.27 -1.04
N ILE A 28 4.24 -11.14 -1.58
CA ILE A 28 4.19 -9.87 -0.88
C ILE A 28 2.85 -9.19 -1.09
N GLY A 29 2.25 -8.72 0.00
CA GLY A 29 1.00 -7.98 -0.05
C GLY A 29 0.87 -7.02 1.13
N SER A 30 0.13 -5.94 0.93
CA SER A 30 -0.24 -5.04 2.02
C SER A 30 -1.39 -5.63 2.83
N LEU A 31 -1.41 -5.38 4.13
CA LEU A 31 -2.52 -5.74 5.01
C LEU A 31 -3.23 -4.48 5.48
N ASP A 32 -4.55 -4.50 5.38
CA ASP A 32 -5.39 -3.49 6.00
C ASP A 32 -5.41 -3.63 7.53
N LYS A 33 -6.15 -2.74 8.21
CA LYS A 33 -6.26 -2.74 9.67
C LYS A 33 -6.92 -4.01 10.22
N MET A 34 -7.71 -4.72 9.41
CA MET A 34 -8.36 -5.98 9.77
C MET A 34 -7.49 -7.20 9.44
N GLY A 35 -6.28 -6.99 8.89
CA GLY A 35 -5.37 -8.06 8.51
C GLY A 35 -5.71 -8.75 7.18
N LYS A 36 -6.66 -8.21 6.41
CA LYS A 36 -6.99 -8.68 5.07
C LYS A 36 -6.02 -8.05 4.05
N THR A 37 -5.68 -8.81 3.01
CA THR A 37 -4.85 -8.31 1.91
C THR A 37 -5.58 -7.16 1.19
N ALA A 38 -4.94 -5.99 1.14
CA ALA A 38 -5.46 -4.84 0.43
C ALA A 38 -5.22 -4.97 -1.08
N ALA A 39 -6.04 -4.31 -1.88
CA ALA A 39 -5.90 -4.31 -3.33
C ALA A 39 -4.60 -3.63 -3.78
N LEU A 40 -4.05 -4.08 -4.90
CA LEU A 40 -3.00 -3.38 -5.62
C LEU A 40 -3.59 -2.11 -6.27
N ASP A 41 -2.75 -1.14 -6.61
CA ASP A 41 -3.17 0.03 -7.38
C ASP A 41 -3.45 -0.33 -8.85
N GLU A 42 -3.92 0.65 -9.63
CA GLU A 42 -4.22 0.49 -11.06
C GLU A 42 -3.01 0.03 -11.89
N ASN A 43 -1.80 0.30 -11.42
CA ASN A 43 -0.54 -0.12 -12.03
C ASN A 43 -0.04 -1.47 -11.48
N GLY A 44 -0.81 -2.10 -10.58
CA GLY A 44 -0.45 -3.36 -9.95
C GLY A 44 0.66 -3.26 -8.91
N ASN A 45 0.85 -2.09 -8.28
CA ASN A 45 1.82 -1.92 -7.20
C ASN A 45 1.18 -2.20 -5.84
N VAL A 46 2.01 -2.64 -4.89
CA VAL A 46 1.62 -2.72 -3.49
C VAL A 46 1.57 -1.31 -2.92
N VAL A 47 0.39 -0.87 -2.52
CA VAL A 47 0.18 0.42 -1.88
C VAL A 47 0.06 0.25 -0.37
N LEU A 48 0.80 1.05 0.36
CA LEU A 48 0.87 1.03 1.82
C LEU A 48 0.65 2.43 2.36
N ARG A 49 0.10 2.52 3.57
CA ARG A 49 0.03 3.76 4.34
C ARG A 49 1.12 3.75 5.41
N PRO A 50 1.57 4.91 5.86
CA PRO A 50 2.40 4.98 7.06
C PRO A 50 1.72 4.24 8.23
N GLY A 51 2.42 3.27 8.81
CA GLY A 51 1.91 2.41 9.88
C GLY A 51 1.16 1.16 9.44
N ASP A 52 0.92 0.95 8.15
CA ASP A 52 0.36 -0.30 7.63
C ASP A 52 1.38 -1.46 7.76
N ARG A 53 0.87 -2.67 7.59
CA ARG A 53 1.68 -3.89 7.61
C ARG A 53 1.85 -4.43 6.20
N ILE A 54 3.07 -4.86 5.89
CA ILE A 54 3.37 -5.65 4.72
C ILE A 54 3.53 -7.11 5.15
N ARG A 55 2.78 -8.01 4.52
CA ARG A 55 2.94 -9.45 4.72
C ARG A 55 3.94 -9.97 3.72
N LEU A 56 4.92 -10.70 4.23
CA LEU A 56 5.93 -11.39 3.45
C LEU A 56 5.81 -12.90 3.70
N ARG A 57 5.78 -13.66 2.63
CA ARG A 57 5.95 -15.12 2.63
C ARG A 57 7.08 -15.45 1.69
N VAL A 58 8.10 -16.13 2.15
CA VAL A 58 9.22 -16.56 1.32
C VAL A 58 9.49 -18.03 1.57
N SER A 59 9.87 -18.76 0.54
CA SER A 59 10.33 -20.14 0.59
C SER A 59 11.56 -20.33 -0.30
N GLY A 60 12.27 -21.43 -0.13
CA GLY A 60 13.52 -21.71 -0.85
C GLY A 60 14.75 -21.05 -0.25
N LEU A 61 14.67 -20.73 1.05
CA LEU A 61 15.76 -20.14 1.83
C LEU A 61 16.55 -21.19 2.60
N LEU A 62 17.73 -20.81 3.06
CA LEU A 62 18.51 -21.66 3.96
C LEU A 62 17.79 -21.83 5.31
N PRO A 63 17.46 -23.06 5.72
CA PRO A 63 16.84 -23.32 7.01
C PRO A 63 17.61 -22.70 8.18
N ASN A 64 16.88 -22.20 9.17
CA ASN A 64 17.43 -21.55 10.37
C ASN A 64 18.27 -20.29 10.14
N SER A 65 18.35 -19.79 8.91
CA SER A 65 18.96 -18.50 8.59
C SER A 65 18.07 -17.32 9.00
N VAL A 66 18.48 -16.12 8.67
CA VAL A 66 17.76 -14.88 8.99
C VAL A 66 17.47 -14.10 7.72
N ILE A 67 16.28 -13.52 7.65
CA ILE A 67 15.95 -12.47 6.67
C ILE A 67 16.09 -11.13 7.36
N ASP A 68 16.75 -10.21 6.69
CA ASP A 68 16.85 -8.81 7.08
C ASP A 68 16.07 -7.93 6.10
N ALA A 69 15.21 -7.05 6.61
CA ALA A 69 14.33 -6.22 5.81
C ALA A 69 14.59 -4.73 6.04
N TRP A 70 14.79 -4.01 4.94
CA TRP A 70 15.02 -2.58 4.92
C TRP A 70 14.09 -1.88 3.95
N ILE A 71 13.69 -0.65 4.26
CA ILE A 71 13.03 0.23 3.32
C ILE A 71 13.98 1.35 2.92
N PHE A 72 14.09 1.60 1.61
CA PHE A 72 14.96 2.61 1.03
C PHE A 72 14.15 3.74 0.40
N SER A 73 14.67 4.88 0.36
CA SER A 73 14.50 6.27 0.05
C SER A 73 14.77 7.15 1.28
N GLN A 74 14.50 6.65 2.44
CA GLN A 74 15.02 7.02 3.76
C GLN A 74 15.34 5.70 4.44
N PRO A 75 16.61 5.30 4.54
CA PRO A 75 16.99 3.98 5.05
C PRO A 75 16.42 3.75 6.44
N ASN A 76 15.47 2.84 6.55
CA ASN A 76 14.91 2.40 7.82
C ASN A 76 14.91 0.88 7.87
N HIS A 77 15.43 0.33 8.95
CA HIS A 77 15.36 -1.08 9.24
C HIS A 77 13.93 -1.45 9.63
N LEU A 78 13.32 -2.36 8.89
CA LEU A 78 11.97 -2.84 9.15
C LEU A 78 11.96 -3.97 10.18
N GLY A 79 13.03 -4.73 10.25
CA GLY A 79 13.23 -5.82 11.18
C GLY A 79 13.91 -7.03 10.57
N THR A 80 14.21 -8.00 11.45
CA THR A 80 14.75 -9.31 11.10
C THR A 80 13.76 -10.40 11.48
N THR A 81 13.79 -11.51 10.75
CA THR A 81 12.98 -12.70 11.07
C THR A 81 13.76 -13.98 10.78
N LYS A 82 13.50 -15.02 11.55
CA LYS A 82 14.16 -16.32 11.40
C LYS A 82 13.40 -17.18 10.38
N VAL A 83 14.15 -17.83 9.49
CA VAL A 83 13.64 -18.84 8.57
C VAL A 83 13.41 -20.13 9.34
N ASP A 84 12.30 -20.83 9.08
CA ASP A 84 11.97 -22.09 9.72
C ASP A 84 12.86 -23.26 9.24
N ALA A 85 12.59 -24.46 9.75
CA ALA A 85 13.32 -25.66 9.40
C ALA A 85 13.07 -26.13 7.96
N ASP A 86 11.96 -25.70 7.34
CA ASP A 86 11.57 -26.04 5.98
C ASP A 86 12.11 -25.03 4.95
N GLY A 87 12.89 -24.04 5.39
CA GLY A 87 13.42 -22.99 4.53
C GLY A 87 12.37 -21.96 4.10
N ALA A 88 11.31 -21.82 4.90
CA ALA A 88 10.23 -20.88 4.67
C ALA A 88 10.11 -19.85 5.80
N VAL A 89 9.40 -18.78 5.52
CA VAL A 89 9.06 -17.74 6.51
C VAL A 89 7.75 -17.07 6.15
N VAL A 90 6.95 -16.78 7.16
CA VAL A 90 5.78 -15.90 7.06
C VAL A 90 5.89 -14.85 8.14
N THR A 91 6.01 -13.61 7.72
CA THR A 91 6.18 -12.49 8.67
C THR A 91 5.44 -11.24 8.20
N ASN A 92 5.25 -10.29 9.11
CA ASN A 92 4.69 -8.99 8.80
C ASN A 92 5.66 -7.90 9.29
N PHE A 93 6.02 -6.98 8.40
CA PHE A 93 6.77 -5.78 8.78
C PHE A 93 5.84 -4.57 8.85
N ILE A 94 6.13 -3.65 9.74
CA ILE A 94 5.37 -2.41 9.90
C ILE A 94 6.09 -1.30 9.14
N ILE A 95 5.35 -0.59 8.28
CA ILE A 95 5.87 0.57 7.56
C ILE A 95 6.01 1.73 8.56
N PRO A 96 7.17 2.42 8.59
CA PRO A 96 7.39 3.52 9.51
C PRO A 96 6.33 4.61 9.37
N LYS A 97 5.82 5.14 10.51
CA LYS A 97 4.80 6.20 10.51
C LYS A 97 5.29 7.52 9.92
N LYS A 98 6.61 7.76 9.93
CA LYS A 98 7.23 9.01 9.45
C LYS A 98 7.77 8.91 8.02
N ILE A 99 7.41 7.85 7.29
CA ILE A 99 7.84 7.70 5.89
C ILE A 99 7.09 8.70 5.00
N SER A 100 7.78 9.29 4.03
CA SER A 100 7.17 10.21 3.07
C SER A 100 6.25 9.47 2.08
N ASN A 101 5.29 10.19 1.52
CA ASN A 101 4.51 9.68 0.39
C ASN A 101 5.39 9.56 -0.85
N GLY A 102 5.13 8.56 -1.68
CA GLY A 102 5.86 8.35 -2.92
C GLY A 102 6.30 6.90 -3.14
N SER A 103 7.21 6.72 -4.08
CA SER A 103 7.79 5.42 -4.43
C SER A 103 8.95 5.10 -3.49
N HIS A 104 8.94 3.92 -2.94
CA HIS A 104 9.98 3.37 -2.06
C HIS A 104 10.40 1.99 -2.54
N ARG A 105 11.50 1.49 -2.00
CA ARG A 105 11.98 0.13 -2.26
C ARG A 105 12.14 -0.59 -0.92
N ILE A 106 11.64 -1.80 -0.85
CA ILE A 106 11.96 -2.72 0.25
C ILE A 106 13.03 -3.66 -0.27
N ALA A 107 14.14 -3.75 0.45
CA ALA A 107 15.16 -4.76 0.21
C ALA A 107 15.09 -5.82 1.30
N LEU A 108 15.11 -7.06 0.87
CA LEU A 108 15.14 -8.25 1.72
C LEU A 108 16.44 -8.98 1.43
N THR A 109 17.28 -9.09 2.44
CA THR A 109 18.52 -9.85 2.36
C THR A 109 18.36 -11.17 3.08
N ALA A 110 18.66 -12.27 2.40
CA ALA A 110 18.50 -13.63 2.91
C ALA A 110 19.56 -14.57 2.35
N LYS A 111 19.80 -15.70 3.03
CA LYS A 111 20.64 -16.78 2.50
C LYS A 111 19.76 -17.81 1.79
N LEU A 112 20.16 -18.16 0.58
CA LEU A 112 19.55 -19.24 -0.19
C LEU A 112 20.03 -20.62 0.27
N VAL A 113 19.41 -21.67 -0.22
CA VAL A 113 19.77 -23.07 0.11
C VAL A 113 21.22 -23.38 -0.28
N ASP A 114 21.74 -22.80 -1.36
CA ASP A 114 23.14 -22.91 -1.77
C ASP A 114 24.15 -22.10 -0.93
N LYS A 115 23.68 -21.54 0.19
CA LYS A 115 24.41 -20.68 1.15
C LYS A 115 24.84 -19.33 0.60
N LYS A 116 24.49 -18.97 -0.64
CA LYS A 116 24.73 -17.63 -1.17
C LYS A 116 23.77 -16.63 -0.54
N GLU A 117 24.27 -15.42 -0.36
CA GLU A 117 23.43 -14.30 0.06
C GLU A 117 22.77 -13.66 -1.15
N ALA A 118 21.48 -13.47 -1.04
CA ALA A 118 20.69 -12.82 -2.07
C ALA A 118 19.92 -11.63 -1.50
N THR A 119 19.87 -10.55 -2.25
CA THR A 119 19.07 -9.36 -1.92
C THR A 119 17.98 -9.19 -2.95
N PHE A 120 16.74 -9.17 -2.48
CA PHE A 120 15.56 -8.96 -3.30
C PHE A 120 15.04 -7.55 -3.07
N THR A 121 14.87 -6.80 -4.15
CA THR A 121 14.37 -5.41 -4.07
C THR A 121 12.98 -5.33 -4.70
N ILE A 122 12.03 -4.77 -3.96
CA ILE A 122 10.64 -4.66 -4.35
C ILE A 122 10.22 -3.20 -4.30
N GLY A 123 9.66 -2.70 -5.41
CA GLY A 123 9.04 -1.40 -5.46
C GLY A 123 7.68 -1.41 -4.74
N ILE A 124 7.48 -0.44 -3.87
CA ILE A 124 6.20 -0.19 -3.21
C ILE A 124 5.83 1.28 -3.36
N ARG A 125 4.56 1.60 -3.20
CA ARG A 125 4.06 2.97 -3.13
C ARG A 125 3.51 3.26 -1.74
N VAL A 126 4.04 4.28 -1.09
CA VAL A 126 3.47 4.80 0.15
C VAL A 126 2.56 5.97 -0.19
N SER A 127 1.32 5.90 0.23
CA SER A 127 0.33 6.94 0.00
C SER A 127 -0.53 7.13 1.24
N ASP A 128 -0.47 8.32 1.80
CA ASP A 128 -1.39 8.74 2.85
C ASP A 128 -2.68 9.23 2.18
N PHE A 129 -3.63 8.30 1.98
CA PHE A 129 -4.97 8.69 1.56
C PHE A 129 -5.57 9.53 2.69
N LYS A 130 -5.45 10.86 2.60
CA LYS A 130 -6.28 11.74 3.43
C LYS A 130 -7.70 11.23 3.27
N LYS A 131 -8.34 10.83 4.39
CA LYS A 131 -9.77 10.52 4.39
C LYS A 131 -10.44 11.64 3.63
N ALA A 132 -11.09 11.33 2.49
CA ALA A 132 -11.95 12.30 1.84
C ALA A 132 -12.85 12.85 2.95
N LEU A 133 -12.79 14.14 3.16
CA LEU A 133 -13.65 14.83 4.12
C LEU A 133 -15.06 14.39 3.74
N LYS A 134 -15.68 13.53 4.54
CA LYS A 134 -17.11 13.24 4.42
C LYS A 134 -17.79 14.55 4.76
N VAL A 135 -18.01 15.38 3.74
CA VAL A 135 -18.84 16.58 3.89
C VAL A 135 -20.21 16.05 4.32
N PRO A 136 -20.67 16.35 5.54
CA PRO A 136 -21.94 15.82 6.00
C PRO A 136 -23.03 16.36 5.08
N VAL A 137 -23.90 15.46 4.63
CA VAL A 137 -24.95 15.74 3.62
C VAL A 137 -25.80 16.98 3.97
N TRP A 138 -25.99 17.27 5.26
CA TRP A 138 -26.70 18.45 5.72
C TRP A 138 -26.01 19.77 5.37
N LEU A 139 -24.67 19.81 5.26
CA LEU A 139 -23.91 20.98 4.82
C LEU A 139 -24.16 21.34 3.35
N ILE A 140 -24.53 20.33 2.53
CA ILE A 140 -24.91 20.51 1.12
C ILE A 140 -26.41 20.79 1.03
N ALA A 141 -27.21 20.14 1.86
CA ALA A 141 -28.67 20.28 1.85
C ALA A 141 -29.15 21.62 2.42
N LEU A 142 -28.48 22.17 3.44
CA LEU A 142 -28.88 23.40 4.11
C LEU A 142 -29.01 24.60 3.16
N PRO A 143 -28.00 24.94 2.32
CA PRO A 143 -28.13 26.06 1.37
C PRO A 143 -29.20 25.82 0.33
N LEU A 144 -29.44 24.57 -0.09
CA LEU A 144 -30.48 24.21 -1.03
C LEU A 144 -31.88 24.45 -0.45
N VAL A 145 -32.11 24.00 0.80
CA VAL A 145 -33.37 24.21 1.52
C VAL A 145 -33.63 25.70 1.75
N LEU A 146 -32.60 26.46 2.12
CA LEU A 146 -32.69 27.91 2.28
C LEU A 146 -33.01 28.61 0.97
N ALA A 147 -32.38 28.21 -0.15
CA ALA A 147 -32.64 28.80 -1.46
C ALA A 147 -34.09 28.52 -1.94
N ILE A 148 -34.60 27.30 -1.72
CA ILE A 148 -36.00 26.96 -2.02
C ILE A 148 -36.96 27.73 -1.09
N GLY A 149 -36.68 27.82 0.21
CA GLY A 149 -37.47 28.58 1.15
C GLY A 149 -37.55 30.06 0.77
N PHE A 150 -36.40 30.70 0.44
CA PHE A 150 -36.39 32.07 -0.05
C PHE A 150 -37.18 32.26 -1.33
N ALA A 151 -37.11 31.31 -2.28
CA ALA A 151 -37.86 31.39 -3.54
C ALA A 151 -39.36 31.29 -3.36
N LEU A 152 -39.82 30.57 -2.34
CA LEU A 152 -41.24 30.39 -2.02
C LEU A 152 -41.83 31.58 -1.23
N PHE A 153 -41.01 32.25 -0.40
CA PHE A 153 -41.45 33.36 0.45
C PHE A 153 -41.17 34.75 -0.15
N LEU A 154 -40.59 34.85 -1.35
CA LEU A 154 -40.47 36.14 -2.04
C LEU A 154 -41.88 36.63 -2.45
N PRO A 155 -42.33 37.81 -1.94
CA PRO A 155 -43.63 38.30 -2.26
C PRO A 155 -43.77 38.52 -3.77
N PRO A 156 -44.99 38.28 -4.36
CA PRO A 156 -45.21 38.33 -5.81
C PRO A 156 -45.01 39.72 -6.44
N ALA A 157 -44.71 40.75 -5.63
CA ALA A 157 -44.44 42.08 -6.10
C ALA A 157 -43.22 42.23 -7.03
N ILE A 158 -42.25 41.33 -6.96
CA ILE A 158 -41.05 41.38 -7.82
C ILE A 158 -41.31 40.71 -9.18
N ARG A 159 -42.40 39.95 -9.34
CA ARG A 159 -42.75 39.23 -10.55
C ARG A 159 -43.43 40.10 -11.62
N ARG A 160 -43.88 41.30 -11.27
CA ARG A 160 -44.71 42.19 -12.15
C ARG A 160 -43.96 43.28 -12.89
N ARG A 161 -42.65 43.30 -12.97
CA ARG A 161 -41.89 44.37 -13.68
C ARG A 161 -41.33 43.97 -15.05
N LYS A 162 -41.94 42.98 -15.71
CA LYS A 162 -41.57 42.69 -17.13
C LYS A 162 -42.80 42.47 -17.98
N SER A 163 -43.74 43.43 -17.99
CA SER A 163 -44.80 43.47 -19.00
C SER A 163 -45.28 44.92 -19.16
N ALA A 164 -44.37 45.79 -19.64
CA ALA A 164 -44.73 47.08 -20.19
C ALA A 164 -43.53 47.59 -21.03
N ILE A 165 -43.44 47.17 -22.26
CA ILE A 165 -43.07 47.89 -23.47
C ILE A 165 -43.54 46.99 -24.62
#